data_721dc55d3cc5b241c5cb540aad606724
#
_entry.id   721dc55d3cc5b241c5cb540aad606724
#
_cell.length_a   1.000
_cell.length_b   1.000
_cell.length_c   1.000
_cell.angle_alpha   90.00
_cell.angle_beta   90.00
_cell.angle_gamma   90.00
#
_symmetry.space_group_name_H-M   'P 1'
#
loop_
_entity.id
_entity.type
_entity.pdbx_description
1 polymer ?
#
loop_
_entity_poly.entity_id
_entity_poly.type
_entity_poly.pdbx_seq_one_letter_code
_entity_poly.pdbx_strand_id
1 'polypeptide(L)'
;MKTVAFSLLALAGFTFLFSCKNDAKTNEETQTVATDSIPAETAPDAMYVTAVSGLTLREFPNLQSAKLAVMPLGTKVKIVNAEGKTTMNVGGIDGAMDEVEFNNQKGFAFNGFLSKFFPPGENASAKHYAEELKKDFPKVDYSEATGGTASKPSKTETLVLPTDKWHEAFFTAQQLFDIPKTFAFPNQKGANSETQQNNDKKQGVFLSELQIARTDNELQKIVYNYKTTGFGYTVTITEAAEGMKLEKVEVAD
;
A
#
# COMPACT_ATOMS: atom_id res chain seq x y z
N MET A 1 -39.79 -38.54 32.18
CA MET A 1 -39.84 -38.90 33.62
C MET A 1 -38.95 -37.95 34.39
N LYS A 2 -39.58 -37.17 35.29
CA LYS A 2 -39.11 -36.66 36.58
C LYS A 2 -37.89 -35.73 36.53
N THR A 3 -37.81 -34.57 37.15
CA THR A 3 -38.67 -33.66 37.93
C THR A 3 -37.81 -32.47 38.28
N VAL A 4 -38.31 -31.32 38.03
CA VAL A 4 -38.47 -30.09 38.83
C VAL A 4 -37.71 -30.02 40.18
N ALA A 5 -37.01 -28.93 40.41
CA ALA A 5 -37.01 -28.28 41.72
C ALA A 5 -36.67 -26.79 41.58
N PHE A 6 -37.66 -26.00 41.92
CA PHE A 6 -37.66 -24.60 42.30
C PHE A 6 -36.93 -24.39 43.63
N SER A 7 -36.25 -23.25 43.79
CA SER A 7 -36.14 -22.58 45.07
C SER A 7 -36.02 -21.08 44.92
N LEU A 8 -37.02 -20.43 45.41
CA LEU A 8 -37.17 -18.98 45.68
C LEU A 8 -36.62 -18.63 47.06
N LEU A 9 -36.48 -17.36 47.29
CA LEU A 9 -36.38 -16.53 48.56
C LEU A 9 -35.02 -15.89 48.75
N ALA A 10 -34.87 -14.64 49.21
CA ALA A 10 -35.74 -13.51 49.61
C ALA A 10 -34.86 -12.25 49.65
N LEU A 11 -35.35 -11.20 49.21
CA LEU A 11 -35.69 -9.87 49.79
C LEU A 11 -34.94 -9.45 51.08
N ALA A 12 -34.15 -8.39 51.01
CA ALA A 12 -34.00 -7.41 52.09
C ALA A 12 -33.55 -6.07 51.53
N GLY A 13 -34.43 -5.10 51.54
CA GLY A 13 -34.18 -3.72 51.24
C GLY A 13 -33.56 -3.01 52.46
N PHE A 14 -32.77 -2.01 52.14
CA PHE A 14 -32.39 -0.98 53.09
C PHE A 14 -32.37 0.38 52.42
N THR A 15 -33.42 1.14 52.66
CA THR A 15 -33.50 2.59 52.37
C THR A 15 -32.86 3.34 53.50
N PHE A 16 -31.93 4.28 53.16
CA PHE A 16 -31.69 5.41 54.03
C PHE A 16 -31.63 6.70 53.22
N LEU A 17 -32.51 7.59 53.62
CA LEU A 17 -32.65 8.96 53.15
C LEU A 17 -31.85 9.93 54.03
N PHE A 18 -31.53 11.08 53.43
CA PHE A 18 -31.14 12.38 54.02
C PHE A 18 -29.69 12.54 54.50
N SER A 19 -29.00 13.58 54.06
CA SER A 19 -29.25 14.99 54.35
C SER A 19 -28.25 15.86 53.60
N CYS A 20 -28.73 16.97 53.04
CA CYS A 20 -27.90 18.12 52.62
C CYS A 20 -27.24 18.80 53.81
N LYS A 21 -26.00 19.26 53.67
CA LYS A 21 -25.62 20.64 54.02
C LYS A 21 -24.22 21.02 53.51
N ASN A 22 -24.19 22.27 53.09
CA ASN A 22 -23.17 23.10 52.49
C ASN A 22 -21.78 23.15 53.12
N ASP A 23 -20.89 23.62 52.25
CA ASP A 23 -19.67 24.41 52.45
C ASP A 23 -18.36 23.68 52.81
N ALA A 24 -17.50 23.56 51.81
CA ALA A 24 -16.17 24.19 51.78
C ALA A 24 -15.39 23.74 50.53
N LYS A 25 -14.77 24.70 49.86
CA LYS A 25 -13.84 24.54 48.73
C LYS A 25 -12.67 23.63 49.07
N THR A 26 -12.45 22.62 48.25
CA THR A 26 -11.12 22.04 48.05
C THR A 26 -11.00 21.67 46.57
N ASN A 27 -10.02 22.28 45.91
CA ASN A 27 -9.63 21.97 44.55
C ASN A 27 -9.10 20.54 44.50
N GLU A 28 -9.83 19.63 43.88
CA GLU A 28 -9.26 18.40 43.34
C GLU A 28 -9.14 18.58 41.83
N GLU A 29 -7.89 18.69 41.39
CA GLU A 29 -7.52 18.58 39.97
C GLU A 29 -7.93 17.19 39.47
N THR A 30 -9.03 17.15 38.73
CA THR A 30 -9.36 16.01 37.91
C THR A 30 -8.38 16.02 36.73
N GLN A 31 -7.34 15.21 36.80
CA GLN A 31 -6.53 14.86 35.65
C GLN A 31 -7.44 14.17 34.63
N THR A 32 -7.92 14.94 33.67
CA THR A 32 -8.43 14.42 32.41
C THR A 32 -7.24 13.79 31.71
N VAL A 33 -7.19 12.47 31.70
CA VAL A 33 -6.34 11.71 30.79
C VAL A 33 -6.82 12.07 29.37
N ALA A 34 -6.07 12.95 28.73
CA ALA A 34 -6.23 13.20 27.31
C ALA A 34 -5.90 11.88 26.60
N THR A 35 -6.92 11.17 26.16
CA THR A 35 -6.77 10.11 25.20
C THR A 35 -6.29 10.79 23.93
N ASP A 36 -5.01 10.62 23.64
CA ASP A 36 -4.38 11.05 22.38
C ASP A 36 -5.06 10.25 21.26
N SER A 37 -6.14 10.81 20.74
CA SER A 37 -6.79 10.29 19.53
C SER A 37 -5.81 10.57 18.40
N ILE A 38 -5.16 9.51 17.91
CA ILE A 38 -4.44 9.50 16.63
C ILE A 38 -5.43 10.10 15.62
N PRO A 39 -5.08 11.20 14.93
CA PRO A 39 -5.95 11.75 13.91
C PRO A 39 -6.21 10.66 12.87
N ALA A 40 -7.45 10.31 12.63
CA ALA A 40 -7.81 9.47 11.51
C ALA A 40 -7.27 10.17 10.24
N GLU A 41 -6.39 9.48 9.52
CA GLU A 41 -5.85 9.99 8.26
C GLU A 41 -7.04 10.22 7.32
N THR A 42 -7.42 11.48 7.14
CA THR A 42 -8.51 11.85 6.23
C THR A 42 -8.11 11.41 4.82
N ALA A 43 -9.02 10.74 4.13
CA ALA A 43 -8.78 10.33 2.75
C ALA A 43 -8.30 11.54 1.93
N PRO A 44 -7.24 11.40 1.12
CA PRO A 44 -6.67 12.52 0.39
C PRO A 44 -7.71 13.08 -0.60
N ASP A 45 -7.82 14.40 -0.68
CA ASP A 45 -8.75 15.10 -1.58
C ASP A 45 -8.50 14.76 -3.06
N ALA A 46 -7.30 14.31 -3.40
CA ALA A 46 -6.92 13.91 -4.74
C ALA A 46 -5.89 12.79 -4.74
N MET A 47 -5.96 11.92 -5.76
CA MET A 47 -5.03 10.81 -5.97
C MET A 47 -4.52 10.79 -7.41
N TYR A 48 -3.47 10.01 -7.66
CA TYR A 48 -2.86 9.86 -8.97
C TYR A 48 -3.18 8.49 -9.57
N VAL A 49 -3.44 8.45 -10.86
CA VAL A 49 -3.61 7.21 -11.63
C VAL A 49 -2.26 6.50 -11.75
N THR A 50 -2.20 5.24 -11.33
CA THR A 50 -0.99 4.38 -11.39
C THR A 50 -1.08 3.29 -12.46
N ALA A 51 -2.24 3.08 -13.08
CA ALA A 51 -2.41 2.12 -14.16
C ALA A 51 -1.65 2.57 -15.42
N VAL A 52 -0.68 1.76 -15.87
CA VAL A 52 0.18 2.06 -17.04
C VAL A 52 -0.63 2.24 -18.31
N SER A 53 -1.69 1.45 -18.53
CA SER A 53 -2.60 1.57 -19.66
C SER A 53 -3.69 2.63 -19.50
N GLY A 54 -3.63 3.41 -18.40
CA GLY A 54 -4.68 4.32 -17.98
C GLY A 54 -5.80 3.63 -17.19
N LEU A 55 -6.56 4.43 -16.47
CA LEU A 55 -7.68 3.99 -15.62
C LEU A 55 -9.01 4.45 -16.22
N THR A 56 -9.95 3.53 -16.37
CA THR A 56 -11.25 3.84 -16.92
C THR A 56 -12.14 4.55 -15.89
N LEU A 57 -12.67 5.72 -16.25
CA LEU A 57 -13.79 6.37 -15.59
C LEU A 57 -15.09 5.78 -16.09
N ARG A 58 -16.00 5.38 -15.20
CA ARG A 58 -17.24 4.68 -15.51
C ARG A 58 -18.46 5.41 -14.98
N GLU A 59 -19.62 5.15 -15.59
CA GLU A 59 -20.88 5.78 -15.23
C GLU A 59 -21.41 5.28 -13.86
N PHE A 60 -21.26 3.97 -13.57
CA PHE A 60 -21.72 3.34 -12.34
C PHE A 60 -20.59 2.55 -11.67
N PRO A 61 -20.69 2.22 -10.36
CA PRO A 61 -19.62 1.58 -9.59
C PRO A 61 -19.51 0.06 -9.88
N ASN A 62 -19.33 -0.29 -11.15
CA ASN A 62 -19.06 -1.66 -11.57
C ASN A 62 -18.21 -1.69 -12.84
N LEU A 63 -17.46 -2.79 -13.06
CA LEU A 63 -16.51 -2.93 -14.16
C LEU A 63 -17.16 -3.09 -15.55
N GLN A 64 -18.44 -3.41 -15.62
CA GLN A 64 -19.21 -3.59 -16.85
C GLN A 64 -19.97 -2.33 -17.25
N SER A 65 -20.03 -1.33 -16.39
CA SER A 65 -20.68 -0.05 -16.67
C SER A 65 -20.07 0.68 -17.86
N ALA A 66 -20.83 1.55 -18.47
CA ALA A 66 -20.39 2.37 -19.60
C ALA A 66 -19.11 3.14 -19.26
N LYS A 67 -18.18 3.18 -20.21
CA LYS A 67 -16.94 3.96 -20.10
C LYS A 67 -17.24 5.41 -20.44
N LEU A 68 -16.92 6.32 -19.54
CA LEU A 68 -17.02 7.76 -19.74
C LEU A 68 -15.73 8.35 -20.31
N ALA A 69 -14.58 7.91 -19.77
CA ALA A 69 -13.26 8.36 -20.20
C ALA A 69 -12.18 7.32 -19.83
N VAL A 70 -10.96 7.54 -20.33
CA VAL A 70 -9.74 6.88 -19.86
C VAL A 70 -8.83 7.97 -19.32
N MET A 71 -8.45 7.83 -18.06
CA MET A 71 -7.53 8.73 -17.34
C MET A 71 -6.10 8.20 -17.49
N PRO A 72 -5.19 8.92 -18.16
CA PRO A 72 -3.80 8.47 -18.36
C PRO A 72 -3.04 8.25 -17.05
N LEU A 73 -1.96 7.45 -17.10
CA LEU A 73 -0.98 7.32 -16.03
C LEU A 73 -0.52 8.71 -15.55
N GLY A 74 -0.43 8.92 -14.25
CA GLY A 74 0.00 10.19 -13.64
C GLY A 74 -1.08 11.26 -13.57
N THR A 75 -2.27 11.01 -14.13
CA THR A 75 -3.38 11.96 -14.00
C THR A 75 -3.77 12.13 -12.53
N LYS A 76 -3.80 13.37 -12.06
CA LYS A 76 -4.35 13.72 -10.74
C LYS A 76 -5.86 13.83 -10.85
N VAL A 77 -6.58 13.04 -10.04
CA VAL A 77 -8.05 13.03 -9.98
C VAL A 77 -8.51 13.46 -8.60
N LYS A 78 -9.64 14.17 -8.54
CA LYS A 78 -10.24 14.54 -7.27
C LYS A 78 -11.11 13.40 -6.77
N ILE A 79 -10.97 13.03 -5.51
CA ILE A 79 -11.86 12.07 -4.86
C ILE A 79 -13.12 12.78 -4.41
N VAL A 80 -14.26 12.31 -4.89
CA VAL A 80 -15.58 12.87 -4.53
C VAL A 80 -16.18 12.08 -3.39
N ASN A 81 -16.11 10.73 -3.48
CA ASN A 81 -16.55 9.84 -2.43
C ASN A 81 -15.73 8.55 -2.49
N ALA A 82 -15.04 8.24 -1.40
CA ALA A 82 -14.25 7.03 -1.27
C ALA A 82 -15.10 5.89 -0.69
N GLU A 83 -15.10 4.73 -1.38
CA GLU A 83 -15.68 3.50 -0.84
C GLU A 83 -14.73 2.92 0.23
N GLY A 84 -15.15 2.95 1.48
CA GLY A 84 -14.31 2.51 2.60
C GLY A 84 -14.16 0.99 2.75
N LYS A 85 -14.77 0.20 1.86
CA LYS A 85 -14.74 -1.28 1.92
C LYS A 85 -14.27 -1.87 0.61
N THR A 86 -13.37 -2.83 0.69
CA THR A 86 -12.99 -3.65 -0.47
C THR A 86 -14.18 -4.47 -0.96
N THR A 87 -14.54 -4.32 -2.22
CA THR A 87 -15.69 -4.99 -2.84
C THR A 87 -15.33 -5.87 -4.03
N MET A 88 -14.09 -5.75 -4.54
CA MET A 88 -13.65 -6.50 -5.73
C MET A 88 -12.13 -6.70 -5.75
N ASN A 89 -11.70 -7.64 -6.59
CA ASN A 89 -10.29 -7.85 -6.92
C ASN A 89 -10.09 -7.67 -8.43
N VAL A 90 -9.10 -6.88 -8.82
CA VAL A 90 -8.75 -6.64 -10.23
C VAL A 90 -7.24 -6.87 -10.41
N GLY A 91 -6.89 -7.92 -11.14
CA GLY A 91 -5.49 -8.23 -11.42
C GLY A 91 -4.65 -8.50 -10.16
N GLY A 92 -5.22 -9.16 -9.15
CA GLY A 92 -4.56 -9.45 -7.87
C GLY A 92 -4.59 -8.29 -6.86
N ILE A 93 -5.21 -7.16 -7.22
CA ILE A 93 -5.32 -5.97 -6.37
C ILE A 93 -6.73 -5.90 -5.81
N ASP A 94 -6.82 -5.87 -4.49
CA ASP A 94 -8.07 -5.67 -3.77
C ASP A 94 -8.43 -4.19 -3.74
N GLY A 95 -9.71 -3.87 -3.92
CA GLY A 95 -10.18 -2.49 -3.93
C GLY A 95 -11.69 -2.35 -4.13
N ALA A 96 -12.12 -1.16 -4.48
CA ALA A 96 -13.51 -0.80 -4.73
C ALA A 96 -13.59 0.26 -5.84
N MET A 97 -14.81 0.71 -6.14
CA MET A 97 -15.04 1.79 -7.11
C MET A 97 -15.29 3.09 -6.34
N ASP A 98 -14.33 3.98 -6.34
CA ASP A 98 -14.48 5.32 -5.77
C ASP A 98 -15.15 6.27 -6.78
N GLU A 99 -16.00 7.18 -6.29
CA GLU A 99 -16.48 8.28 -7.10
C GLU A 99 -15.40 9.35 -7.21
N VAL A 100 -15.00 9.66 -8.44
CA VAL A 100 -13.93 10.61 -8.74
C VAL A 100 -14.39 11.65 -9.75
N GLU A 101 -13.68 12.79 -9.80
CA GLU A 101 -13.89 13.82 -10.81
C GLU A 101 -12.63 14.00 -11.67
N PHE A 102 -12.80 13.88 -12.97
CA PHE A 102 -11.77 14.08 -13.99
C PHE A 102 -12.33 14.99 -15.10
N ASN A 103 -11.63 16.08 -15.42
CA ASN A 103 -12.03 17.06 -16.44
C ASN A 103 -13.49 17.56 -16.26
N ASN A 104 -13.88 17.88 -15.02
CA ASN A 104 -15.25 18.29 -14.63
C ASN A 104 -16.34 17.23 -14.89
N GLN A 105 -15.94 15.98 -15.16
CA GLN A 105 -16.83 14.84 -15.28
C GLN A 105 -16.70 13.94 -14.07
N LYS A 106 -17.80 13.67 -13.38
CA LYS A 106 -17.88 12.71 -12.30
C LYS A 106 -18.15 11.31 -12.85
N GLY A 107 -17.62 10.32 -12.14
CA GLY A 107 -17.82 8.92 -12.45
C GLY A 107 -17.09 8.04 -11.44
N PHE A 108 -17.01 6.77 -11.73
CA PHE A 108 -16.44 5.76 -10.83
C PHE A 108 -15.16 5.18 -11.40
N ALA A 109 -14.15 5.03 -10.56
CA ALA A 109 -12.86 4.43 -10.92
C ALA A 109 -12.43 3.41 -9.87
N PHE A 110 -11.77 2.33 -10.30
CA PHE A 110 -11.23 1.33 -9.39
C PHE A 110 -10.06 1.92 -8.60
N ASN A 111 -10.22 2.01 -7.27
CA ASN A 111 -9.27 2.69 -6.39
C ASN A 111 -7.95 1.93 -6.19
N GLY A 112 -7.89 0.64 -6.51
CA GLY A 112 -6.63 -0.12 -6.51
C GLY A 112 -5.59 0.40 -7.52
N PHE A 113 -5.97 1.24 -8.47
CA PHE A 113 -5.08 1.97 -9.37
C PHE A 113 -5.03 3.47 -9.11
N LEU A 114 -5.42 3.88 -7.91
CA LEU A 114 -5.25 5.24 -7.41
C LEU A 114 -4.26 5.24 -6.24
N SER A 115 -3.30 6.15 -6.26
CA SER A 115 -2.30 6.31 -5.20
C SER A 115 -2.19 7.77 -4.77
N LYS A 116 -1.86 7.99 -3.50
CA LYS A 116 -1.47 9.31 -2.99
C LYS A 116 -0.13 9.76 -3.57
N PHE A 117 0.71 8.82 -4.01
CA PHE A 117 1.98 9.11 -4.65
C PHE A 117 1.80 9.30 -6.15
N PHE A 118 2.36 10.37 -6.70
CA PHE A 118 2.48 10.47 -8.16
C PHE A 118 3.43 9.38 -8.66
N PRO A 119 3.17 8.75 -9.83
CA PRO A 119 4.08 7.74 -10.37
C PRO A 119 5.41 8.38 -10.79
N PRO A 120 6.53 7.63 -10.70
CA PRO A 120 7.80 8.11 -11.22
C PRO A 120 7.69 8.54 -12.68
N GLY A 121 8.35 9.65 -13.03
CA GLY A 121 8.47 10.09 -14.41
C GLY A 121 9.31 9.12 -15.24
N GLU A 122 9.20 9.21 -16.56
CA GLU A 122 10.04 8.45 -17.47
C GLU A 122 11.53 8.77 -17.21
N ASN A 123 12.35 7.73 -17.02
CA ASN A 123 13.78 7.81 -16.66
C ASN A 123 14.09 8.55 -15.33
N ALA A 124 13.13 8.68 -14.43
CA ALA A 124 13.40 9.22 -13.11
C ALA A 124 14.34 8.29 -12.32
N SER A 125 15.35 8.87 -11.64
CA SER A 125 16.13 8.10 -10.67
C SER A 125 15.36 7.93 -9.36
N ALA A 126 15.59 6.83 -8.63
CA ALA A 126 14.99 6.60 -7.33
C ALA A 126 15.29 7.71 -6.32
N LYS A 127 16.51 8.27 -6.37
CA LYS A 127 16.91 9.41 -5.56
C LYS A 127 16.06 10.64 -5.84
N HIS A 128 15.95 11.05 -7.10
CA HIS A 128 15.17 12.23 -7.45
C HIS A 128 13.69 12.07 -7.12
N TYR A 129 13.13 10.91 -7.41
CA TYR A 129 11.75 10.59 -7.07
C TYR A 129 11.49 10.67 -5.55
N ALA A 130 12.41 10.13 -4.74
CA ALA A 130 12.31 10.21 -3.29
C ALA A 130 12.41 11.66 -2.78
N GLU A 131 13.31 12.47 -3.34
CA GLU A 131 13.46 13.89 -3.00
C GLU A 131 12.18 14.69 -3.30
N GLU A 132 11.52 14.40 -4.41
CA GLU A 132 10.25 15.03 -4.77
C GLU A 132 9.11 14.58 -3.84
N LEU A 133 8.97 13.26 -3.60
CA LEU A 133 7.95 12.74 -2.70
C LEU A 133 8.12 13.22 -1.26
N LYS A 134 9.35 13.38 -0.79
CA LYS A 134 9.65 13.77 0.60
C LYS A 134 9.13 15.16 0.95
N LYS A 135 8.81 16.00 -0.04
CA LYS A 135 8.20 17.33 0.15
C LYS A 135 6.82 17.20 0.78
N ASP A 136 6.04 16.21 0.35
CA ASP A 136 4.66 15.97 0.80
C ASP A 136 4.57 14.80 1.79
N PHE A 137 5.54 13.88 1.75
CA PHE A 137 5.58 12.66 2.55
C PHE A 137 6.92 12.55 3.29
N PRO A 138 7.10 13.18 4.46
CA PRO A 138 8.38 13.23 5.19
C PRO A 138 8.96 11.87 5.58
N LYS A 139 8.11 10.83 5.67
CA LYS A 139 8.52 9.44 5.96
C LYS A 139 9.12 8.70 4.77
N VAL A 140 9.07 9.25 3.56
CA VAL A 140 9.80 8.69 2.42
C VAL A 140 11.27 8.77 2.73
N ASP A 141 12.00 7.66 2.56
CA ASP A 141 13.44 7.63 2.76
C ASP A 141 14.16 7.01 1.55
N TYR A 142 15.35 7.52 1.28
CA TYR A 142 16.22 7.01 0.23
C TYR A 142 17.66 6.94 0.74
N SER A 143 18.29 5.81 0.48
CA SER A 143 19.71 5.64 0.74
C SER A 143 20.42 4.92 -0.40
N GLU A 144 21.72 5.20 -0.53
CA GLU A 144 22.60 4.59 -1.51
C GLU A 144 23.87 4.12 -0.81
N ALA A 145 24.33 2.92 -1.14
CA ALA A 145 25.57 2.38 -0.63
C ALA A 145 26.37 1.72 -1.76
N THR A 146 27.67 1.85 -1.73
CA THR A 146 28.62 1.12 -2.59
C THR A 146 29.33 0.05 -1.78
N GLY A 147 29.59 -1.09 -2.40
CA GLY A 147 30.20 -2.24 -1.73
C GLY A 147 30.86 -3.19 -2.72
N GLY A 148 31.01 -4.45 -2.31
CA GLY A 148 31.69 -5.47 -3.11
C GLY A 148 33.21 -5.38 -3.02
N THR A 149 33.90 -5.90 -4.03
CA THR A 149 35.36 -5.89 -4.15
C THR A 149 35.77 -5.06 -5.37
N ALA A 150 37.05 -4.73 -5.52
CA ALA A 150 37.55 -4.01 -6.70
C ALA A 150 37.28 -4.77 -8.02
N SER A 151 37.23 -6.11 -7.98
CA SER A 151 36.91 -6.95 -9.14
C SER A 151 35.39 -7.21 -9.31
N LYS A 152 34.60 -6.98 -8.27
CA LYS A 152 33.16 -7.18 -8.26
C LYS A 152 32.50 -6.06 -7.45
N PRO A 153 32.50 -4.84 -7.99
CA PRO A 153 31.85 -3.73 -7.31
C PRO A 153 30.32 -3.91 -7.27
N SER A 154 29.70 -3.44 -6.21
CA SER A 154 28.26 -3.42 -6.08
C SER A 154 27.75 -2.06 -5.69
N LYS A 155 26.51 -1.77 -6.10
CA LYS A 155 25.73 -0.60 -5.71
C LYS A 155 24.40 -1.05 -5.16
N THR A 156 23.99 -0.52 -4.02
CA THR A 156 22.69 -0.75 -3.43
C THR A 156 21.93 0.58 -3.37
N GLU A 157 20.72 0.60 -3.90
CA GLU A 157 19.77 1.70 -3.76
C GLU A 157 18.56 1.19 -2.98
N THR A 158 18.16 1.93 -1.96
CA THR A 158 17.01 1.60 -1.11
C THR A 158 16.05 2.77 -1.07
N LEU A 159 14.78 2.51 -1.39
CA LEU A 159 13.67 3.46 -1.26
C LEU A 159 12.65 2.88 -0.29
N VAL A 160 12.23 3.65 0.72
CA VAL A 160 11.12 3.33 1.61
C VAL A 160 9.94 4.23 1.29
N LEU A 161 8.80 3.62 0.96
CA LEU A 161 7.53 4.31 0.71
C LEU A 161 6.60 4.11 1.90
N PRO A 162 6.00 5.15 2.49
CA PRO A 162 5.07 5.03 3.60
C PRO A 162 3.68 4.56 3.13
N THR A 163 3.62 3.32 2.65
CA THR A 163 2.44 2.59 2.20
C THR A 163 2.50 1.15 2.70
N ASP A 164 1.35 0.54 2.91
CA ASP A 164 1.16 -0.89 3.18
C ASP A 164 0.75 -1.67 1.91
N LYS A 165 0.63 -0.97 0.78
CA LYS A 165 0.12 -1.54 -0.46
C LYS A 165 1.25 -2.11 -1.32
N TRP A 166 1.33 -3.43 -1.40
CA TRP A 166 2.29 -4.16 -2.21
C TRP A 166 2.30 -3.76 -3.68
N HIS A 167 1.13 -3.51 -4.28
CA HIS A 167 1.02 -3.12 -5.68
C HIS A 167 1.58 -1.71 -5.95
N GLU A 168 1.43 -0.74 -5.01
CA GLU A 168 2.06 0.57 -5.15
C GLU A 168 3.58 0.46 -5.17
N ALA A 169 4.15 -0.34 -4.25
CA ALA A 169 5.58 -0.62 -4.21
C ALA A 169 6.06 -1.32 -5.48
N PHE A 170 5.32 -2.34 -5.96
CA PHE A 170 5.67 -3.08 -7.16
C PHE A 170 5.67 -2.21 -8.42
N PHE A 171 4.63 -1.42 -8.65
CA PHE A 171 4.58 -0.53 -9.81
C PHE A 171 5.62 0.59 -9.75
N THR A 172 5.92 1.10 -8.55
CA THR A 172 7.02 2.05 -8.36
C THR A 172 8.37 1.40 -8.69
N ALA A 173 8.62 0.18 -8.21
CA ALA A 173 9.85 -0.56 -8.50
C ALA A 173 9.98 -0.90 -10.00
N GLN A 174 8.88 -1.22 -10.70
CA GLN A 174 8.89 -1.42 -12.15
C GLN A 174 9.39 -0.19 -12.92
N GLN A 175 9.03 1.00 -12.45
CA GLN A 175 9.41 2.24 -13.12
C GLN A 175 10.82 2.72 -12.75
N LEU A 176 11.25 2.50 -11.51
CA LEU A 176 12.53 2.99 -11.00
C LEU A 176 13.68 1.99 -11.16
N PHE A 177 13.39 0.69 -11.09
CA PHE A 177 14.40 -0.37 -10.96
C PHE A 177 14.36 -1.41 -12.07
N ASP A 178 13.85 -1.04 -13.23
CA ASP A 178 13.90 -1.84 -14.47
C ASP A 178 13.26 -3.24 -14.36
N ILE A 179 12.25 -3.44 -13.51
CA ILE A 179 11.45 -4.66 -13.57
C ILE A 179 10.61 -4.61 -14.84
N PRO A 180 10.70 -5.63 -15.73
CA PRO A 180 9.95 -5.62 -16.98
C PRO A 180 8.43 -5.44 -16.78
N LYS A 181 7.82 -4.56 -17.57
CA LYS A 181 6.37 -4.30 -17.52
C LYS A 181 5.52 -5.49 -17.99
N THR A 182 6.15 -6.52 -18.56
CA THR A 182 5.52 -7.81 -18.89
C THR A 182 5.14 -8.63 -17.66
N PHE A 183 5.80 -8.40 -16.52
CA PHE A 183 5.36 -8.98 -15.25
C PHE A 183 4.14 -8.23 -14.72
N ALA A 184 3.01 -8.93 -14.57
CA ALA A 184 1.88 -8.41 -13.83
C ALA A 184 2.17 -8.39 -12.31
N PHE A 185 1.45 -7.57 -11.57
CA PHE A 185 1.49 -7.64 -10.10
C PHE A 185 1.06 -9.05 -9.66
N PRO A 186 1.87 -9.76 -8.85
CA PRO A 186 1.54 -11.12 -8.44
C PRO A 186 0.33 -11.14 -7.51
N ASN A 187 -0.46 -12.21 -7.62
CA ASN A 187 -1.55 -12.42 -6.67
C ASN A 187 -0.98 -12.46 -5.23
N GLN A 188 -1.58 -11.71 -4.32
CA GLN A 188 -1.15 -11.68 -2.93
C GLN A 188 -1.34 -13.03 -2.23
N LYS A 189 -2.32 -13.81 -2.68
CA LYS A 189 -2.63 -15.17 -2.18
C LYS A 189 -2.13 -16.23 -3.15
N GLY A 190 -1.77 -17.40 -2.62
CA GLY A 190 -1.34 -18.53 -3.45
C GLY A 190 -0.29 -19.41 -2.79
N ALA A 191 0.44 -20.17 -3.61
CA ALA A 191 1.52 -21.02 -3.13
C ALA A 191 2.60 -20.25 -2.38
N ASN A 192 3.23 -20.86 -1.38
CA ASN A 192 4.26 -20.21 -0.57
C ASN A 192 5.47 -19.75 -1.38
N SER A 193 5.74 -20.41 -2.51
CA SER A 193 6.79 -19.99 -3.45
C SER A 193 6.28 -20.12 -4.87
N GLU A 194 6.55 -19.09 -5.67
CA GLU A 194 6.19 -19.02 -7.10
C GLU A 194 7.33 -18.32 -7.85
N THR A 195 7.62 -18.79 -9.07
CA THR A 195 8.60 -18.15 -9.95
C THR A 195 7.98 -17.95 -11.31
N GLN A 196 8.03 -16.71 -11.80
CA GLN A 196 7.57 -16.32 -13.13
C GLN A 196 8.78 -15.96 -13.99
N GLN A 197 8.91 -16.59 -15.17
CA GLN A 197 9.99 -16.32 -16.11
C GLN A 197 9.60 -15.25 -17.10
N ASN A 198 10.53 -14.35 -17.43
CA ASN A 198 10.33 -13.45 -18.56
C ASN A 198 10.61 -14.19 -19.88
N ASN A 199 9.56 -14.53 -20.59
CA ASN A 199 9.66 -15.21 -21.88
C ASN A 199 10.11 -14.29 -23.04
N ASP A 200 9.98 -12.96 -22.86
CA ASP A 200 10.34 -11.93 -23.84
C ASP A 200 11.74 -11.34 -23.59
N LYS A 201 12.61 -12.06 -22.86
CA LYS A 201 13.97 -11.60 -22.55
C LYS A 201 14.81 -11.43 -23.82
N LYS A 202 15.57 -10.34 -23.87
CA LYS A 202 16.48 -10.04 -24.98
C LYS A 202 17.63 -11.07 -25.08
N GLN A 203 18.21 -11.20 -26.27
CA GLN A 203 19.41 -12.00 -26.48
C GLN A 203 20.54 -11.52 -25.54
N GLY A 204 21.28 -12.45 -24.94
CA GLY A 204 22.33 -12.14 -23.97
C GLY A 204 21.86 -12.02 -22.51
N VAL A 205 20.54 -12.08 -22.28
CA VAL A 205 19.98 -12.14 -20.92
C VAL A 205 19.85 -13.59 -20.48
N PHE A 206 20.62 -13.99 -19.48
CA PHE A 206 20.59 -15.35 -18.95
C PHE A 206 19.46 -15.57 -17.93
N LEU A 207 19.21 -14.55 -17.10
CA LEU A 207 18.18 -14.59 -16.05
C LEU A 207 17.32 -13.33 -16.12
N SER A 208 16.04 -13.51 -16.12
CA SER A 208 15.03 -12.47 -15.95
C SER A 208 13.78 -13.13 -15.40
N GLU A 209 13.63 -13.13 -14.08
CA GLU A 209 12.56 -13.83 -13.38
C GLU A 209 12.05 -13.05 -12.17
N LEU A 210 10.79 -13.25 -11.86
CA LEU A 210 10.15 -12.75 -10.65
C LEU A 210 9.87 -13.91 -9.70
N GLN A 211 10.44 -13.84 -8.51
CA GLN A 211 10.21 -14.81 -7.43
C GLN A 211 9.27 -14.18 -6.40
N ILE A 212 8.24 -14.90 -6.02
CA ILE A 212 7.23 -14.48 -5.05
C ILE A 212 7.26 -15.44 -3.87
N ALA A 213 7.41 -14.91 -2.67
CA ALA A 213 7.35 -15.67 -1.43
C ALA A 213 6.14 -15.26 -0.59
N ARG A 214 5.42 -16.27 -0.06
CA ARG A 214 4.25 -16.10 0.81
C ARG A 214 4.38 -16.98 2.04
N THR A 215 3.75 -16.57 3.12
CA THR A 215 3.62 -17.39 4.34
C THR A 215 2.15 -17.30 4.76
N ASP A 216 1.54 -18.44 5.06
CA ASP A 216 0.13 -18.51 5.47
C ASP A 216 -0.83 -17.79 4.50
N ASN A 217 -0.54 -17.93 3.19
CA ASN A 217 -1.31 -17.33 2.10
C ASN A 217 -1.23 -15.78 2.05
N GLU A 218 -0.21 -15.18 2.67
CA GLU A 218 0.08 -13.74 2.66
C GLU A 218 1.44 -13.45 2.00
N LEU A 219 1.48 -12.41 1.18
CA LEU A 219 2.69 -11.99 0.47
C LEU A 219 3.72 -11.46 1.47
N GLN A 220 4.95 -11.97 1.37
CA GLN A 220 6.06 -11.60 2.26
C GLN A 220 7.20 -10.92 1.53
N LYS A 221 7.41 -11.31 0.27
CA LYS A 221 8.53 -10.80 -0.51
C LYS A 221 8.31 -11.00 -2.00
N ILE A 222 8.69 -10.00 -2.79
CA ILE A 222 8.82 -10.08 -4.24
C ILE A 222 10.29 -9.81 -4.58
N VAL A 223 10.89 -10.67 -5.40
CA VAL A 223 12.29 -10.52 -5.85
C VAL A 223 12.34 -10.65 -7.36
N TYR A 224 12.87 -9.63 -8.02
CA TYR A 224 13.20 -9.71 -9.43
C TYR A 224 14.69 -9.89 -9.60
N ASN A 225 15.09 -10.90 -10.35
CA ASN A 225 16.49 -11.21 -10.67
C ASN A 225 16.76 -11.00 -12.15
N TYR A 226 17.82 -10.27 -12.45
CA TYR A 226 18.31 -10.04 -13.80
C TYR A 226 19.81 -10.35 -13.91
N LYS A 227 20.22 -11.04 -14.98
CA LYS A 227 21.64 -11.34 -15.22
C LYS A 227 21.97 -11.41 -16.70
N THR A 228 23.07 -10.76 -17.06
CA THR A 228 23.77 -10.84 -18.35
C THR A 228 25.23 -11.24 -18.15
N THR A 229 26.03 -11.25 -19.21
CA THR A 229 27.49 -11.38 -19.08
C THR A 229 28.07 -10.13 -18.43
N GLY A 230 28.74 -10.27 -17.30
CA GLY A 230 29.46 -9.20 -16.62
C GLY A 230 28.59 -8.22 -15.81
N PHE A 231 27.27 -8.42 -15.76
CA PHE A 231 26.38 -7.53 -15.01
C PHE A 231 25.10 -8.25 -14.55
N GLY A 232 24.66 -7.95 -13.37
CA GLY A 232 23.40 -8.41 -12.85
C GLY A 232 22.84 -7.48 -11.78
N TYR A 233 21.55 -7.61 -11.51
CA TYR A 233 20.93 -6.93 -10.38
C TYR A 233 19.75 -7.72 -9.82
N THR A 234 19.46 -7.45 -8.57
CA THR A 234 18.30 -7.99 -7.87
C THR A 234 17.49 -6.82 -7.32
N VAL A 235 16.17 -6.84 -7.54
CA VAL A 235 15.24 -5.90 -6.92
C VAL A 235 14.41 -6.66 -5.91
N THR A 236 14.42 -6.22 -4.65
CA THR A 236 13.67 -6.85 -3.55
C THR A 236 12.63 -5.86 -3.03
N ILE A 237 11.39 -6.33 -2.88
CA ILE A 237 10.28 -5.59 -2.28
C ILE A 237 9.85 -6.35 -1.03
N THR A 238 9.83 -5.68 0.12
CA THR A 238 9.45 -6.23 1.42
C THR A 238 8.73 -5.19 2.26
N GLU A 239 7.97 -5.61 3.24
CA GLU A 239 7.50 -4.74 4.30
C GLU A 239 8.67 -4.26 5.18
N ALA A 240 8.54 -3.07 5.73
CA ALA A 240 9.45 -2.45 6.69
C ALA A 240 8.65 -1.67 7.75
N ALA A 241 9.30 -1.25 8.83
CA ALA A 241 8.63 -0.56 9.93
C ALA A 241 7.88 0.73 9.49
N GLU A 242 8.41 1.45 8.50
CA GLU A 242 7.85 2.71 8.02
C GLU A 242 7.07 2.58 6.69
N GLY A 243 6.78 1.34 6.24
CA GLY A 243 6.06 1.07 5.01
C GLY A 243 6.72 0.00 4.15
N MET A 244 6.69 0.16 2.82
CA MET A 244 7.29 -0.78 1.87
C MET A 244 8.71 -0.38 1.51
N LYS A 245 9.65 -1.34 1.64
CA LYS A 245 11.06 -1.19 1.22
C LYS A 245 11.26 -1.78 -0.16
N LEU A 246 11.79 -0.96 -1.07
CA LEU A 246 12.24 -1.31 -2.40
C LEU A 246 13.77 -1.21 -2.43
N GLU A 247 14.46 -2.29 -2.72
CA GLU A 247 15.93 -2.34 -2.71
C GLU A 247 16.44 -2.92 -4.02
N LYS A 248 17.31 -2.19 -4.72
CA LYS A 248 18.03 -2.66 -5.90
C LYS A 248 19.51 -2.85 -5.57
N VAL A 249 20.00 -4.04 -5.80
CA VAL A 249 21.44 -4.37 -5.67
C VAL A 249 21.97 -4.69 -7.04
N GLU A 250 22.90 -3.86 -7.53
CA GLU A 250 23.62 -4.09 -8.78
C GLU A 250 25.01 -4.66 -8.49
N VAL A 251 25.44 -5.61 -9.32
CA VAL A 251 26.77 -6.23 -9.24
C VAL A 251 27.36 -6.29 -10.65
N ALA A 252 28.58 -5.79 -10.80
CA ALA A 252 29.40 -6.02 -11.98
C ALA A 252 30.36 -7.21 -11.70
N ASP A 253 30.48 -8.13 -12.67
CA ASP A 253 31.36 -9.31 -12.60
C ASP A 253 32.68 -9.04 -13.32
#